data_b28508a685e8a2a6b34c63284852ca23
#
_entry.id   b28508a685e8a2a6b34c63284852ca23
#
_cell.length_a   1.000
_cell.length_b   1.000
_cell.length_c   1.000
_cell.angle_alpha   90.00
_cell.angle_beta   90.00
_cell.angle_gamma   90.00
#
_symmetry.space_group_name_H-M   'P 1'
#
loop_
_entity.id
_entity.type
_entity.pdbx_description
1 polymer ?
#
loop_
_entity_poly.entity_id
_entity_poly.type
_entity_poly.pdbx_seq_one_letter_code
_entity_poly.pdbx_strand_id
1 'polypeptide(L)'
;NTNLDMFEEMKFASLMAKHAGGDATCMPAAETIDIATRGGADGMGWTETGRLEVGALADVILLDMTDVTLTPVHDPTSHTVYAANGHCVHTTICDGKVLMEGSTIEGYDEIRARAIEAAGRVTGG
;
A
#
# COMPACT_ATOMS: atom_id res chain seq x y z
N ASN A 1 1.37 -7.81 11.47
CA ASN A 1 0.65 -6.69 10.88
C ASN A 1 -0.84 -6.80 11.24
N THR A 2 -1.36 -5.84 11.97
CA THR A 2 -2.74 -5.89 12.49
C THR A 2 -3.71 -5.01 11.67
N ASN A 3 -3.21 -3.97 11.03
CA ASN A 3 -4.02 -3.01 10.26
C ASN A 3 -3.97 -3.21 8.73
N LEU A 4 -3.11 -4.10 8.22
CA LEU A 4 -2.92 -4.39 6.80
C LEU A 4 -2.58 -3.14 5.95
N ASP A 5 -1.91 -2.15 6.54
CA ASP A 5 -1.46 -0.94 5.84
C ASP A 5 -0.03 -1.10 5.33
N MET A 6 0.14 -1.30 4.02
CA MET A 6 1.44 -1.46 3.39
C MET A 6 2.31 -0.19 3.48
N PHE A 7 1.73 1.01 3.56
CA PHE A 7 2.50 2.24 3.76
C PHE A 7 3.17 2.25 5.14
N GLU A 8 2.46 1.82 6.17
CA GLU A 8 3.04 1.67 7.50
C GLU A 8 4.17 0.63 7.51
N GLU A 9 3.98 -0.51 6.84
CA GLU A 9 5.02 -1.55 6.72
C GLU A 9 6.27 -1.02 6.00
N MET A 10 6.12 -0.30 4.89
CA MET A 10 7.23 0.33 4.18
C MET A 10 7.99 1.31 5.08
N LYS A 11 7.28 2.16 5.80
CA LYS A 11 7.85 3.12 6.73
C LYS A 11 8.65 2.43 7.84
N PHE A 12 8.07 1.43 8.48
CA PHE A 12 8.74 0.67 9.53
C PHE A 12 9.96 -0.08 9.00
N ALA A 13 9.87 -0.74 7.86
CA ALA A 13 11.00 -1.45 7.25
C ALA A 13 12.19 -0.50 7.02
N SER A 14 11.94 0.66 6.38
CA SER A 14 12.98 1.66 6.14
C SER A 14 13.59 2.23 7.42
N LEU A 15 12.75 2.58 8.41
CA LEU A 15 13.24 3.14 9.69
C LEU A 15 14.03 2.11 10.50
N MET A 16 13.58 0.86 10.53
CA MET A 16 14.28 -0.22 11.22
C MET A 16 15.62 -0.55 10.58
N ALA A 17 15.70 -0.56 9.24
CA ALA A 17 16.96 -0.75 8.53
C ALA A 17 17.98 0.35 8.87
N LYS A 18 17.55 1.61 8.88
CA LYS A 18 18.38 2.76 9.27
C LYS A 18 18.86 2.64 10.71
N HIS A 19 17.98 2.25 11.62
CA HIS A 19 18.31 2.08 13.03
C HIS A 19 19.32 0.95 13.23
N ALA A 20 19.08 -0.22 12.64
CA ALA A 20 19.95 -1.38 12.78
C ALA A 20 21.33 -1.18 12.14
N GLY A 21 21.38 -0.49 10.99
CA GLY A 21 22.63 -0.17 10.30
C GLY A 21 23.40 1.02 10.88
N GLY A 22 22.78 1.82 11.76
CA GLY A 22 23.36 3.07 12.26
C GLY A 22 23.61 4.12 11.17
N ASP A 23 22.96 3.97 10.01
CA ASP A 23 23.17 4.80 8.82
C ASP A 23 21.82 5.24 8.24
N ALA A 24 21.58 6.56 8.23
CA ALA A 24 20.36 7.16 7.70
C ALA A 24 20.18 6.96 6.18
N THR A 25 21.21 6.55 5.46
CA THR A 25 21.15 6.28 4.02
C THR A 25 20.74 4.84 3.69
N CYS A 26 20.69 3.94 4.68
CA CYS A 26 20.21 2.58 4.49
C CYS A 26 18.76 2.58 3.99
N MET A 27 18.45 1.70 3.03
CA MET A 27 17.09 1.46 2.54
C MET A 27 16.32 2.77 2.22
N PRO A 28 16.76 3.55 1.23
CA PRO A 28 16.11 4.80 0.84
C PRO A 28 14.69 4.54 0.31
N ALA A 29 13.88 5.59 0.21
CA ALA A 29 12.46 5.47 -0.15
C ALA A 29 12.22 4.72 -1.47
N ALA A 30 13.02 4.99 -2.51
CA ALA A 30 12.87 4.31 -3.80
C ALA A 30 13.12 2.79 -3.69
N GLU A 31 14.16 2.38 -2.95
CA GLU A 31 14.44 0.96 -2.68
C GLU A 31 13.33 0.33 -1.84
N THR A 32 12.80 1.06 -0.87
CA THR A 32 11.68 0.58 -0.05
C THR A 32 10.43 0.30 -0.88
N ILE A 33 10.08 1.18 -1.82
CA ILE A 33 8.96 0.98 -2.75
C ILE A 33 9.24 -0.21 -3.67
N ASP A 34 10.46 -0.33 -4.20
CA ASP A 34 10.83 -1.45 -5.06
C ASP A 34 10.71 -2.80 -4.35
N ILE A 35 11.14 -2.89 -3.09
CA ILE A 35 10.98 -4.09 -2.26
C ILE A 35 9.50 -4.40 -2.01
N ALA A 36 8.68 -3.38 -1.71
CA ALA A 36 7.26 -3.56 -1.41
C ALA A 36 6.42 -3.93 -2.65
N THR A 37 6.90 -3.64 -3.84
CA THR A 37 6.20 -3.90 -5.12
C THR A 37 6.86 -5.05 -5.88
N ARG A 38 7.87 -4.76 -6.68
CA ARG A 38 8.57 -5.74 -7.50
C ARG A 38 9.21 -6.85 -6.66
N GLY A 39 9.92 -6.49 -5.60
CA GLY A 39 10.58 -7.46 -4.71
C GLY A 39 9.60 -8.41 -4.06
N GLY A 40 8.44 -7.92 -3.61
CA GLY A 40 7.36 -8.74 -3.08
C GLY A 40 6.78 -9.69 -4.11
N ALA A 41 6.51 -9.20 -5.33
CA ALA A 41 5.99 -10.00 -6.43
C ALA A 41 6.98 -11.10 -6.86
N ASP A 42 8.26 -10.75 -7.05
CA ASP A 42 9.32 -11.68 -7.41
C ASP A 42 9.52 -12.76 -6.33
N GLY A 43 9.45 -12.36 -5.04
CA GLY A 43 9.53 -13.30 -3.91
C GLY A 43 8.40 -14.33 -3.86
N MET A 44 7.22 -14.00 -4.40
CA MET A 44 6.08 -14.91 -4.55
C MET A 44 6.06 -15.65 -5.89
N GLY A 45 7.03 -15.39 -6.78
CA GLY A 45 7.07 -15.96 -8.12
C GLY A 45 6.07 -15.34 -9.11
N TRP A 46 5.53 -14.17 -8.81
CA TRP A 46 4.59 -13.42 -9.65
C TRP A 46 5.32 -12.41 -10.53
N THR A 47 5.89 -12.89 -11.63
CA THR A 47 6.79 -12.08 -12.48
C THR A 47 6.06 -11.05 -13.36
N GLU A 48 4.73 -11.14 -13.46
CA GLU A 48 3.91 -10.29 -14.33
C GLU A 48 3.29 -9.08 -13.60
N THR A 49 3.53 -8.92 -12.30
CA THR A 49 3.02 -7.82 -11.47
C THR A 49 4.12 -7.12 -10.68
N GLY A 50 3.77 -6.12 -9.88
CA GLY A 50 4.69 -5.34 -9.04
C GLY A 50 5.52 -4.30 -9.80
N ARG A 51 5.20 -4.05 -11.08
CA ARG A 51 5.92 -3.10 -11.95
C ARG A 51 4.99 -2.43 -12.97
N LEU A 52 5.32 -1.20 -13.36
CA LEU A 52 4.61 -0.46 -14.41
C LEU A 52 5.38 -0.60 -15.73
N GLU A 53 5.13 -1.70 -16.43
CA GLU A 53 5.79 -2.03 -17.71
C GLU A 53 4.76 -2.49 -18.74
N VAL A 54 5.07 -2.28 -20.03
CA VAL A 54 4.20 -2.78 -21.12
C VAL A 54 4.20 -4.30 -21.10
N GLY A 55 3.01 -4.89 -20.98
CA GLY A 55 2.81 -6.33 -20.91
C GLY A 55 2.70 -6.89 -19.49
N ALA A 56 2.96 -6.09 -18.47
CA ALA A 56 2.67 -6.46 -17.08
C ALA A 56 1.17 -6.33 -16.75
N LEU A 57 0.72 -7.02 -15.72
CA LEU A 57 -0.63 -6.86 -15.18
C LEU A 57 -0.81 -5.43 -14.64
N ALA A 58 -1.96 -4.84 -14.93
CA ALA A 58 -2.27 -3.49 -14.50
C ALA A 58 -2.79 -3.48 -13.03
N ASP A 59 -1.89 -3.76 -12.09
CA ASP A 59 -2.10 -3.64 -10.65
C ASP A 59 -1.54 -2.30 -10.20
N VAL A 60 -2.40 -1.30 -10.01
CA VAL A 60 -2.02 0.11 -9.83
C VAL A 60 -2.85 0.74 -8.74
N ILE A 61 -2.23 1.55 -7.90
CA ILE A 61 -2.90 2.49 -7.01
C ILE A 61 -2.60 3.92 -7.42
N LEU A 62 -3.57 4.82 -7.25
CA LEU A 62 -3.40 6.26 -7.42
C LEU A 62 -3.53 6.92 -6.05
N LEU A 63 -2.53 7.73 -5.68
CA LEU A 63 -2.53 8.47 -4.42
C LEU A 63 -3.06 9.89 -4.66
N ASP A 64 -3.93 10.35 -3.76
CA ASP A 64 -4.33 11.76 -3.72
C ASP A 64 -3.23 12.58 -3.03
N MET A 65 -2.39 13.22 -3.84
CA MET A 65 -1.30 14.06 -3.34
C MET A 65 -1.77 15.41 -2.77
N THR A 66 -3.08 15.68 -2.79
CA THR A 66 -3.67 16.87 -2.12
C THR A 66 -4.08 16.59 -0.67
N ASP A 67 -4.00 15.33 -0.24
CA ASP A 67 -4.25 14.95 1.16
C ASP A 67 -3.38 15.79 2.12
N VAL A 68 -3.95 16.18 3.24
CA VAL A 68 -3.29 17.03 4.24
C VAL A 68 -1.99 16.42 4.77
N THR A 69 -1.90 15.09 4.84
CA THR A 69 -0.70 14.38 5.31
C THR A 69 0.44 14.41 4.30
N LEU A 70 0.12 14.64 3.01
CA LEU A 70 1.08 14.71 1.91
C LEU A 70 1.41 16.14 1.47
N THR A 71 0.70 17.14 1.99
CA THR A 71 0.86 18.55 1.58
C THR A 71 1.76 19.30 2.58
N PRO A 72 2.75 20.13 2.11
CA PRO A 72 3.16 20.33 0.72
C PRO A 72 4.04 19.17 0.18
N VAL A 73 3.87 18.84 -1.10
CA VAL A 73 4.67 17.78 -1.76
C VAL A 73 6.03 18.34 -2.17
N HIS A 74 7.10 17.76 -1.65
CA HIS A 74 8.48 18.07 -2.05
C HIS A 74 9.10 16.93 -2.88
N ASP A 75 8.95 15.69 -2.42
CA ASP A 75 9.42 14.47 -3.07
C ASP A 75 8.33 13.40 -2.96
N PRO A 76 7.60 13.10 -4.05
CA PRO A 76 6.53 12.12 -4.03
C PRO A 76 6.97 10.72 -3.55
N THR A 77 8.20 10.30 -3.91
CA THR A 77 8.76 9.01 -3.51
C THR A 77 8.93 8.92 -2.00
N SER A 78 9.54 9.95 -1.42
CA SER A 78 9.72 10.05 0.03
C SER A 78 8.39 10.15 0.77
N HIS A 79 7.44 10.96 0.26
CA HIS A 79 6.12 11.10 0.86
C HIS A 79 5.34 9.78 0.85
N THR A 80 5.44 8.99 -0.22
CA THR A 80 4.80 7.67 -0.30
C THR A 80 5.27 6.74 0.83
N VAL A 81 6.55 6.76 1.17
CA VAL A 81 7.10 5.86 2.22
C VAL A 81 6.89 6.40 3.62
N TYR A 82 7.10 7.72 3.83
CA TYR A 82 7.21 8.26 5.20
C TYR A 82 5.97 9.00 5.69
N ALA A 83 5.10 9.46 4.78
CA ALA A 83 3.94 10.28 5.12
C ALA A 83 2.59 9.67 4.71
N ALA A 84 2.54 8.92 3.60
CA ALA A 84 1.30 8.30 3.13
C ALA A 84 0.78 7.24 4.09
N ASN A 85 -0.50 6.97 3.98
CA ASN A 85 -1.23 5.89 4.64
C ASN A 85 -2.37 5.41 3.71
N GLY A 86 -3.08 4.35 4.08
CA GLY A 86 -4.14 3.77 3.25
C GLY A 86 -5.25 4.76 2.86
N HIS A 87 -5.49 5.82 3.63
CA HIS A 87 -6.50 6.84 3.29
C HIS A 87 -6.10 7.74 2.13
N CYS A 88 -4.80 7.84 1.83
CA CYS A 88 -4.31 8.60 0.68
C CYS A 88 -4.59 7.90 -0.66
N VAL A 89 -5.02 6.64 -0.66
CA VAL A 89 -5.33 5.89 -1.88
C VAL A 89 -6.70 6.32 -2.42
N HIS A 90 -6.69 7.02 -3.55
CA HIS A 90 -7.89 7.47 -4.24
C HIS A 90 -8.49 6.36 -5.11
N THR A 91 -7.65 5.62 -5.84
CA THR A 91 -8.10 4.59 -6.79
C THR A 91 -7.24 3.34 -6.64
N THR A 92 -7.88 2.17 -6.70
CA THR A 92 -7.21 0.87 -6.76
C THR A 92 -7.67 0.12 -8.01
N ILE A 93 -6.71 -0.31 -8.81
CA ILE A 93 -6.90 -1.08 -10.03
C ILE A 93 -6.20 -2.43 -9.84
N CYS A 94 -6.85 -3.52 -10.20
CA CYS A 94 -6.28 -4.86 -10.17
C CYS A 94 -6.59 -5.55 -11.50
N ASP A 95 -5.57 -6.03 -12.17
CA ASP A 95 -5.65 -6.63 -13.51
C ASP A 95 -6.47 -5.76 -14.49
N GLY A 96 -6.23 -4.44 -14.46
CA GLY A 96 -6.93 -3.46 -15.28
C GLY A 96 -8.38 -3.14 -14.85
N LYS A 97 -8.91 -3.78 -13.82
CA LYS A 97 -10.25 -3.53 -13.29
C LYS A 97 -10.19 -2.56 -12.10
N VAL A 98 -10.95 -1.48 -12.17
CA VAL A 98 -11.11 -0.55 -11.04
C VAL A 98 -11.91 -1.24 -9.94
N LEU A 99 -11.31 -1.40 -8.77
CA LEU A 99 -11.92 -1.99 -7.57
C LEU A 99 -12.36 -0.94 -6.56
N MET A 100 -11.68 0.20 -6.53
CA MET A 100 -12.00 1.34 -5.67
C MET A 100 -11.77 2.63 -6.45
N GLU A 101 -12.66 3.59 -6.34
CA GLU A 101 -12.52 4.94 -6.91
C GLU A 101 -13.09 5.97 -5.93
N GLY A 102 -12.41 7.10 -5.76
CA GLY A 102 -12.79 8.13 -4.80
C GLY A 102 -12.95 7.58 -3.38
N SER A 103 -12.08 6.62 -2.99
CA SER A 103 -12.13 5.91 -1.71
C SER A 103 -13.44 5.13 -1.48
N THR A 104 -14.18 4.84 -2.55
CA THR A 104 -15.44 4.09 -2.49
C THR A 104 -15.27 2.72 -3.16
N ILE A 105 -15.69 1.67 -2.46
CA ILE A 105 -15.68 0.29 -2.94
C ILE A 105 -17.13 -0.14 -3.19
N GLU A 106 -17.42 -0.69 -4.38
CA GLU A 106 -18.74 -1.23 -4.68
C GLU A 106 -19.10 -2.40 -3.74
N GLY A 107 -20.29 -2.39 -3.17
CA GLY A 107 -20.75 -3.43 -2.24
C GLY A 107 -20.10 -3.37 -0.85
N TYR A 108 -19.43 -2.27 -0.48
CA TYR A 108 -18.75 -2.14 0.81
C TYR A 108 -19.65 -2.42 2.01
N ASP A 109 -20.87 -1.92 2.02
CA ASP A 109 -21.81 -2.10 3.15
C ASP A 109 -22.19 -3.58 3.33
N GLU A 110 -22.37 -4.33 2.24
CA GLU A 110 -22.63 -5.77 2.29
C GLU A 110 -21.39 -6.54 2.81
N ILE A 111 -20.21 -6.22 2.32
CA ILE A 111 -18.95 -6.81 2.78
C ILE A 111 -18.77 -6.56 4.28
N ARG A 112 -19.00 -5.33 4.72
CA ARG A 112 -18.91 -4.93 6.13
C ARG A 112 -19.91 -5.69 7.01
N ALA A 113 -21.15 -5.81 6.58
CA ALA A 113 -22.19 -6.53 7.32
C ALA A 113 -21.80 -8.02 7.49
N ARG A 114 -21.33 -8.67 6.43
CA ARG A 114 -20.87 -10.07 6.46
C ARG A 114 -19.62 -10.24 7.35
N ALA A 115 -18.72 -9.29 7.36
CA ALA A 115 -17.55 -9.33 8.26
C ALA A 115 -17.95 -9.24 9.74
N ILE A 116 -18.90 -8.36 10.09
CA ILE A 116 -19.43 -8.24 11.45
C ILE A 116 -20.12 -9.54 11.88
N GLU A 117 -20.93 -10.14 11.02
CA GLU A 117 -21.59 -11.43 11.30
C GLU A 117 -20.55 -12.55 11.53
N ALA A 118 -19.52 -12.59 10.67
CA ALA A 118 -18.44 -13.59 10.82
C ALA A 118 -17.66 -13.40 12.13
N ALA A 119 -17.37 -12.16 12.52
CA ALA A 119 -16.71 -11.86 13.79
C ALA A 119 -17.55 -12.31 14.99
N GLY A 120 -18.86 -12.06 14.97
CA GLY A 120 -19.79 -12.53 16.03
C GLY A 120 -19.78 -14.05 16.20
N ARG A 121 -19.66 -14.81 15.10
CA ARG A 121 -19.56 -16.29 15.18
C ARG A 121 -18.26 -16.78 15.80
N VAL A 122 -17.17 -16.04 15.66
CA VAL A 122 -15.86 -16.41 16.22
C VAL A 122 -15.74 -16.03 17.70
N THR A 123 -16.30 -14.90 18.08
CA THR A 123 -16.19 -14.38 19.45
C THR A 123 -17.23 -14.95 20.42
N GLY A 124 -18.18 -15.76 19.94
CA GLY A 124 -19.16 -16.44 20.80
C GLY A 124 -20.10 -15.47 21.54
N GLY A 125 -20.33 -14.27 20.97
CA GLY A 125 -21.24 -13.26 21.51
C GLY A 125 -22.69 -13.64 21.37
#